data_d0167c677ceede3c3fd21269826e5895
#
_entry.id   d0167c677ceede3c3fd21269826e5895
#
_cell.length_a   1.000
_cell.length_b   1.000
_cell.length_c   1.000
_cell.angle_alpha   90.00
_cell.angle_beta   90.00
_cell.angle_gamma   90.00
#
_symmetry.space_group_name_H-M   'P 1'
#
loop_
_entity.id
_entity.type
_entity.pdbx_description
1 polymer ?
#
loop_
_entity_poly.entity_id
_entity_poly.type
_entity_poly.pdbx_seq_one_letter_code
_entity_poly.pdbx_strand_id
1 'polypeptide(L)'
;MSAPGNNLNTRITPATSLEDLLKGLDEDQQAVVKAIRGPVCVIAGAGTGKTRTITHRLAYAIGAGVTDASKTLSLTFTAKAAGEMRVRLRNLGINNATARTFHSAALRQLTYFWGESFGGQFPKLLTSKSSALIEAIARTDIRIAPQGNNLRDISGEIEWAKVNEIAPDQYVEGALKAGRSRQKNILEDISKVYQAFEDLKRAERVIDFEDVLLLTVGMLEEDRTVRERIRDQYRYFTVDEYQDVSPLQQRLLNLWLGNREDLCVVGDASQTIYSFTGATSAFLLNFSKRFPNAQTFHLTRGYRSTPEIIKS
;
A
#
# COMPACT_ATOMS: atom_id res chain seq x y z
N MET A 1 -46.26 9.98 -25.29
CA MET A 1 -46.12 8.84 -24.37
C MET A 1 -44.71 8.93 -23.80
N SER A 2 -44.61 9.49 -22.60
CA SER A 2 -43.34 9.74 -21.90
C SER A 2 -42.94 8.52 -21.10
N ALA A 3 -41.72 8.04 -21.27
CA ALA A 3 -41.15 6.96 -20.46
C ALA A 3 -40.75 7.49 -19.08
N PRO A 4 -40.97 6.77 -17.99
CA PRO A 4 -40.62 7.21 -16.66
C PRO A 4 -39.12 7.00 -16.42
N GLY A 5 -38.47 8.06 -16.00
CA GLY A 5 -37.08 8.05 -15.54
C GLY A 5 -36.91 7.19 -14.30
N ASN A 6 -36.03 6.19 -14.40
CA ASN A 6 -35.66 5.32 -13.31
C ASN A 6 -34.62 6.02 -12.42
N ASN A 7 -35.09 6.81 -11.46
CA ASN A 7 -34.30 7.32 -10.34
C ASN A 7 -34.01 6.15 -9.38
N LEU A 8 -32.93 5.42 -9.62
CA LEU A 8 -32.35 4.52 -8.62
C LEU A 8 -31.65 5.33 -7.53
N ASN A 9 -32.46 5.99 -6.69
CA ASN A 9 -32.06 6.42 -5.36
C ASN A 9 -31.82 5.14 -4.54
N THR A 10 -30.59 4.64 -4.54
CA THR A 10 -30.15 3.64 -3.58
C THR A 10 -30.14 4.29 -2.20
N ARG A 11 -31.29 4.28 -1.53
CA ARG A 11 -31.40 4.61 -0.11
C ARG A 11 -30.51 3.60 0.64
N ILE A 12 -29.38 4.10 1.16
CA ILE A 12 -28.62 3.45 2.21
C ILE A 12 -29.58 3.25 3.37
N THR A 13 -29.85 2.02 3.74
CA THR A 13 -30.55 1.72 5.00
C THR A 13 -29.61 2.13 6.12
N PRO A 14 -29.96 3.08 6.99
CA PRO A 14 -29.13 3.44 8.13
C PRO A 14 -29.30 2.35 9.20
N ALA A 15 -28.51 1.28 9.09
CA ALA A 15 -28.58 0.18 10.04
C ALA A 15 -27.84 0.48 11.35
N THR A 16 -27.00 1.53 11.39
CA THR A 16 -26.18 1.80 12.58
C THR A 16 -26.11 3.31 12.80
N SER A 17 -26.59 3.78 13.97
CA SER A 17 -26.44 5.20 14.34
C SER A 17 -24.97 5.55 14.59
N LEU A 18 -24.60 6.83 14.52
CA LEU A 18 -23.24 7.28 14.87
C LEU A 18 -22.87 6.87 16.31
N GLU A 19 -23.83 6.86 17.21
CA GLU A 19 -23.64 6.42 18.59
C GLU A 19 -23.38 4.91 18.67
N ASP A 20 -24.08 4.10 17.86
CA ASP A 20 -23.84 2.65 17.81
C ASP A 20 -22.43 2.32 17.32
N LEU A 21 -21.87 3.13 16.41
CA LEU A 21 -20.49 2.96 15.94
C LEU A 21 -19.44 3.22 17.03
N LEU A 22 -19.79 3.89 18.11
CA LEU A 22 -18.91 4.14 19.26
C LEU A 22 -19.05 3.09 20.36
N LYS A 23 -20.13 2.30 20.36
CA LYS A 23 -20.37 1.29 21.40
C LYS A 23 -19.29 0.22 21.41
N GLY A 24 -18.83 -0.11 22.62
CA GLY A 24 -17.79 -1.13 22.84
C GLY A 24 -16.39 -0.73 22.39
N LEU A 25 -16.17 0.52 22.03
CA LEU A 25 -14.84 1.12 21.85
C LEU A 25 -14.44 1.80 23.16
N ASP A 26 -13.15 1.72 23.50
CA ASP A 26 -12.59 2.50 24.60
C ASP A 26 -12.44 3.98 24.24
N GLU A 27 -12.04 4.82 25.20
CA GLU A 27 -11.93 6.27 25.03
C GLU A 27 -10.92 6.66 23.93
N ASP A 28 -9.75 5.98 23.90
CA ASP A 28 -8.71 6.22 22.88
C ASP A 28 -9.23 5.87 21.48
N GLN A 29 -9.88 4.71 21.35
CA GLN A 29 -10.49 4.28 20.10
C GLN A 29 -11.60 5.23 19.64
N GLN A 30 -12.47 5.69 20.58
CA GLN A 30 -13.52 6.66 20.27
C GLN A 30 -12.96 8.00 19.84
N ALA A 31 -11.85 8.48 20.42
CA ALA A 31 -11.18 9.68 20.01
C ALA A 31 -10.70 9.60 18.56
N VAL A 32 -10.07 8.47 18.17
CA VAL A 32 -9.67 8.21 16.78
C VAL A 32 -10.88 8.17 15.86
N VAL A 33 -11.96 7.50 16.25
CA VAL A 33 -13.18 7.35 15.41
C VAL A 33 -13.83 8.70 15.13
N LYS A 34 -13.83 9.61 16.10
CA LYS A 34 -14.39 10.97 15.96
C LYS A 34 -13.50 11.93 15.17
N ALA A 35 -12.21 11.63 15.02
CA ALA A 35 -11.24 12.43 14.25
C ALA A 35 -11.39 12.16 12.74
N ILE A 36 -12.50 12.57 12.14
CA ILE A 36 -12.89 12.22 10.76
C ILE A 36 -12.35 13.14 9.67
N ARG A 37 -11.70 14.24 10.01
CA ARG A 37 -11.11 15.20 9.07
C ARG A 37 -9.60 15.34 9.27
N GLY A 38 -8.93 15.71 8.18
CA GLY A 38 -7.50 16.00 8.16
C GLY A 38 -6.61 14.75 8.30
N PRO A 39 -5.30 14.96 8.34
CA PRO A 39 -4.35 13.87 8.50
C PRO A 39 -4.40 13.35 9.95
N VAL A 40 -4.58 12.04 10.08
CA VAL A 40 -4.63 11.34 11.37
C VAL A 40 -3.58 10.24 11.40
N CYS A 41 -2.76 10.23 12.45
CA CYS A 41 -1.77 9.20 12.74
C CYS A 41 -2.18 8.43 13.99
N VAL A 42 -2.27 7.10 13.89
CA VAL A 42 -2.60 6.23 15.02
C VAL A 42 -1.42 5.31 15.30
N ILE A 43 -0.78 5.52 16.44
CA ILE A 43 0.30 4.65 16.93
C ILE A 43 -0.36 3.59 17.81
N ALA A 44 -0.19 2.32 17.45
CA ALA A 44 -0.98 1.27 18.08
C ALA A 44 -0.25 -0.07 18.08
N GLY A 45 0.05 -0.59 19.25
CA GLY A 45 0.72 -1.87 19.43
C GLY A 45 -0.10 -3.08 18.98
N ALA A 46 0.49 -4.28 19.09
CA ALA A 46 -0.21 -5.53 18.78
C ALA A 46 -1.43 -5.71 19.69
N GLY A 47 -2.55 -6.12 19.11
CA GLY A 47 -3.76 -6.46 19.88
C GLY A 47 -4.56 -5.28 20.42
N THR A 48 -4.21 -4.03 20.10
CA THR A 48 -4.94 -2.82 20.55
C THR A 48 -6.22 -2.53 19.73
N GLY A 49 -6.55 -3.37 18.77
CA GLY A 49 -7.75 -3.17 17.94
C GLY A 49 -7.56 -2.21 16.78
N LYS A 50 -6.32 -2.00 16.28
CA LYS A 50 -5.99 -1.13 15.12
C LYS A 50 -7.05 -1.18 14.02
N THR A 51 -7.19 -2.34 13.39
CA THR A 51 -8.10 -2.53 12.23
C THR A 51 -9.57 -2.28 12.60
N ARG A 52 -9.99 -2.64 13.83
CA ARG A 52 -11.34 -2.32 14.34
C ARG A 52 -11.53 -0.81 14.40
N THR A 53 -10.62 -0.09 15.01
CA THR A 53 -10.69 1.36 15.18
C THR A 53 -10.80 2.09 13.86
N ILE A 54 -9.93 1.77 12.88
CA ILE A 54 -9.95 2.45 11.56
C ILE A 54 -11.17 2.09 10.71
N THR A 55 -11.73 0.88 10.85
CA THR A 55 -12.99 0.53 10.16
C THR A 55 -14.18 1.27 10.77
N HIS A 56 -14.25 1.42 12.10
CA HIS A 56 -15.26 2.24 12.77
C HIS A 56 -15.11 3.73 12.40
N ARG A 57 -13.87 4.26 12.36
CA ARG A 57 -13.60 5.63 11.92
C ARG A 57 -14.13 5.89 10.50
N LEU A 58 -13.85 4.96 9.57
CA LEU A 58 -14.32 5.09 8.20
C LEU A 58 -15.85 5.02 8.13
N ALA A 59 -16.48 4.08 8.84
CA ALA A 59 -17.94 3.98 8.91
C ALA A 59 -18.56 5.25 9.53
N TYR A 60 -17.94 5.81 10.58
CA TYR A 60 -18.37 7.04 11.22
C TYR A 60 -18.27 8.24 10.27
N ALA A 61 -17.16 8.38 9.52
CA ALA A 61 -16.97 9.44 8.55
C ALA A 61 -18.03 9.39 7.41
N ILE A 62 -18.38 8.18 6.96
CA ILE A 62 -19.42 7.95 5.95
C ILE A 62 -20.80 8.28 6.54
N GLY A 63 -21.11 7.77 7.73
CA GLY A 63 -22.39 8.03 8.42
C GLY A 63 -22.60 9.51 8.75
N ALA A 64 -21.52 10.23 9.07
CA ALA A 64 -21.54 11.69 9.30
C ALA A 64 -21.57 12.53 8.00
N GLY A 65 -21.58 11.91 6.82
CA GLY A 65 -21.61 12.61 5.53
C GLY A 65 -20.31 13.33 5.16
N VAL A 66 -19.19 13.00 5.81
CA VAL A 66 -17.87 13.59 5.53
C VAL A 66 -17.30 13.06 4.22
N THR A 67 -17.56 11.80 3.91
CA THR A 67 -17.17 11.17 2.65
C THR A 67 -18.24 10.19 2.20
N ASP A 68 -18.24 9.87 0.90
CA ASP A 68 -19.02 8.78 0.32
C ASP A 68 -18.20 7.47 0.35
N ALA A 69 -18.85 6.34 0.63
CA ALA A 69 -18.18 5.04 0.66
C ALA A 69 -17.43 4.73 -0.64
N SER A 70 -18.00 5.11 -1.80
CA SER A 70 -17.38 4.91 -3.12
C SER A 70 -16.13 5.77 -3.36
N LYS A 71 -15.95 6.85 -2.57
CA LYS A 71 -14.80 7.76 -2.64
C LYS A 71 -13.69 7.39 -1.68
N THR A 72 -13.79 6.24 -1.00
CA THR A 72 -12.80 5.78 -0.02
C THR A 72 -11.87 4.73 -0.60
N LEU A 73 -10.61 4.80 -0.20
CA LEU A 73 -9.62 3.76 -0.48
C LEU A 73 -8.87 3.39 0.80
N SER A 74 -9.15 2.19 1.29
CA SER A 74 -8.42 1.60 2.40
C SER A 74 -7.32 0.68 1.88
N LEU A 75 -6.09 0.93 2.31
CA LEU A 75 -4.90 0.21 1.87
C LEU A 75 -4.38 -0.66 3.01
N THR A 76 -4.05 -1.90 2.69
CA THR A 76 -3.49 -2.88 3.62
C THR A 76 -2.29 -3.58 2.99
N PHE A 77 -1.50 -4.27 3.80
CA PHE A 77 -0.33 -4.98 3.29
C PHE A 77 -0.68 -6.29 2.58
N THR A 78 -1.67 -7.05 3.07
CA THR A 78 -2.03 -8.36 2.52
C THR A 78 -3.45 -8.41 1.96
N ALA A 79 -3.68 -9.27 0.97
CA ALA A 79 -5.00 -9.52 0.40
C ALA A 79 -6.00 -10.07 1.46
N LYS A 80 -5.50 -10.85 2.44
CA LYS A 80 -6.28 -11.35 3.56
C LYS A 80 -6.77 -10.18 4.43
N ALA A 81 -5.88 -9.27 4.85
CA ALA A 81 -6.26 -8.09 5.64
C ALA A 81 -7.26 -7.19 4.89
N ALA A 82 -7.08 -7.00 3.59
CA ALA A 82 -8.05 -6.28 2.76
C ALA A 82 -9.42 -6.97 2.74
N GLY A 83 -9.45 -8.31 2.68
CA GLY A 83 -10.67 -9.12 2.76
C GLY A 83 -11.37 -8.95 4.12
N GLU A 84 -10.64 -9.07 5.21
CA GLU A 84 -11.15 -8.88 6.56
C GLU A 84 -11.69 -7.46 6.77
N MET A 85 -11.01 -6.44 6.28
CA MET A 85 -11.47 -5.06 6.36
C MET A 85 -12.80 -4.88 5.60
N ARG A 86 -12.95 -5.42 4.40
CA ARG A 86 -14.23 -5.40 3.66
C ARG A 86 -15.37 -6.09 4.43
N VAL A 87 -15.09 -7.22 5.07
CA VAL A 87 -16.11 -7.92 5.90
C VAL A 87 -16.53 -7.05 7.07
N ARG A 88 -15.57 -6.44 7.79
CA ARG A 88 -15.86 -5.55 8.93
C ARG A 88 -16.68 -4.34 8.49
N LEU A 89 -16.33 -3.68 7.38
CA LEU A 89 -17.09 -2.55 6.84
C LEU A 89 -18.51 -2.95 6.47
N ARG A 90 -18.72 -4.11 5.83
CA ARG A 90 -20.07 -4.62 5.55
C ARG A 90 -20.88 -4.87 6.81
N ASN A 91 -20.27 -5.43 7.85
CA ASN A 91 -20.95 -5.64 9.14
C ASN A 91 -21.34 -4.32 9.82
N LEU A 92 -20.66 -3.22 9.50
CA LEU A 92 -21.01 -1.86 9.92
C LEU A 92 -21.99 -1.17 8.94
N GLY A 93 -22.56 -1.90 7.97
CA GLY A 93 -23.52 -1.37 6.99
C GLY A 93 -22.89 -0.67 5.78
N ILE A 94 -21.56 -0.72 5.62
CA ILE A 94 -20.84 -0.05 4.53
C ILE A 94 -20.50 -1.05 3.42
N ASN A 95 -21.25 -1.04 2.32
CA ASN A 95 -21.11 -2.03 1.26
C ASN A 95 -20.17 -1.61 0.12
N ASN A 96 -20.04 -0.32 -0.17
CA ASN A 96 -19.35 0.21 -1.36
C ASN A 96 -17.95 0.77 -1.09
N ALA A 97 -17.43 0.62 0.14
CA ALA A 97 -16.07 1.06 0.47
C ALA A 97 -15.02 0.13 -0.14
N THR A 98 -13.98 0.72 -0.70
CA THR A 98 -12.90 -0.03 -1.33
C THR A 98 -11.78 -0.31 -0.32
N ALA A 99 -11.45 -1.60 -0.12
CA ALA A 99 -10.25 -2.03 0.61
C ALA A 99 -9.40 -2.97 -0.25
N ARG A 100 -8.12 -2.64 -0.43
CA ARG A 100 -7.17 -3.32 -1.33
C ARG A 100 -5.76 -3.29 -0.76
N THR A 101 -4.86 -4.12 -1.33
CA THR A 101 -3.42 -3.88 -1.19
C THR A 101 -2.98 -2.78 -2.16
N PHE A 102 -1.81 -2.16 -1.91
CA PHE A 102 -1.21 -1.19 -2.84
C PHE A 102 -1.11 -1.77 -4.26
N HIS A 103 -0.55 -2.97 -4.39
CA HIS A 103 -0.41 -3.64 -5.69
C HIS A 103 -1.76 -3.92 -6.37
N SER A 104 -2.78 -4.37 -5.63
CA SER A 104 -4.07 -4.66 -6.26
C SER A 104 -4.84 -3.40 -6.64
N ALA A 105 -4.63 -2.28 -5.95
CA ALA A 105 -5.17 -0.99 -6.33
C ALA A 105 -4.45 -0.44 -7.58
N ALA A 106 -3.12 -0.48 -7.58
CA ALA A 106 -2.28 -0.07 -8.70
C ALA A 106 -2.56 -0.89 -9.97
N LEU A 107 -2.56 -2.23 -9.87
CA LEU A 107 -2.82 -3.11 -11.00
C LEU A 107 -4.19 -2.83 -11.65
N ARG A 108 -5.24 -2.61 -10.83
CA ARG A 108 -6.56 -2.27 -11.35
C ARG A 108 -6.54 -0.95 -12.15
N GLN A 109 -5.89 0.07 -11.63
CA GLN A 109 -5.76 1.37 -12.31
C GLN A 109 -4.93 1.24 -13.57
N LEU A 110 -3.77 0.60 -13.47
CA LEU A 110 -2.84 0.39 -14.58
C LEU A 110 -3.52 -0.37 -15.74
N THR A 111 -4.24 -1.46 -15.41
CA THR A 111 -4.97 -2.23 -16.43
C THR A 111 -6.09 -1.42 -17.08
N TYR A 112 -6.81 -0.61 -16.30
CA TYR A 112 -7.92 0.19 -16.82
C TYR A 112 -7.46 1.32 -17.76
N PHE A 113 -6.37 1.99 -17.40
CA PHE A 113 -5.86 3.15 -18.12
C PHE A 113 -4.75 2.82 -19.13
N TRP A 114 -4.35 1.54 -19.23
CA TRP A 114 -3.22 1.13 -20.06
C TRP A 114 -3.32 1.60 -21.51
N GLY A 115 -4.46 1.33 -22.15
CA GLY A 115 -4.68 1.69 -23.56
C GLY A 115 -4.65 3.18 -23.81
N GLU A 116 -5.07 3.99 -22.81
CA GLU A 116 -5.10 5.46 -22.87
C GLU A 116 -3.69 6.05 -22.69
N SER A 117 -2.92 5.55 -21.70
CA SER A 117 -1.64 6.13 -21.32
C SER A 117 -0.43 5.54 -22.08
N PHE A 118 -0.45 4.24 -22.39
CA PHE A 118 0.69 3.55 -23.02
C PHE A 118 0.38 3.02 -24.42
N GLY A 119 -0.88 2.84 -24.76
CA GLY A 119 -1.29 2.18 -26.00
C GLY A 119 -1.01 0.66 -26.03
N GLY A 120 -1.56 -0.02 -27.04
CA GLY A 120 -1.34 -1.45 -27.24
C GLY A 120 -1.97 -2.35 -26.16
N GLN A 121 -1.49 -3.60 -26.10
CA GLN A 121 -1.99 -4.58 -25.14
C GLN A 121 -1.27 -4.48 -23.80
N PHE A 122 -2.01 -4.70 -22.71
CA PHE A 122 -1.45 -4.80 -21.38
C PHE A 122 -0.46 -5.98 -21.30
N PRO A 123 0.76 -5.78 -20.77
CA PRO A 123 1.76 -6.82 -20.66
C PRO A 123 1.29 -7.93 -19.70
N LYS A 124 1.77 -9.14 -19.91
CA LYS A 124 1.44 -10.25 -19.01
C LYS A 124 2.19 -10.10 -17.70
N LEU A 125 1.53 -10.47 -16.60
CA LEU A 125 2.22 -10.60 -15.33
C LEU A 125 3.13 -11.84 -15.36
N LEU A 126 4.34 -11.67 -14.85
CA LEU A 126 5.31 -12.75 -14.73
C LEU A 126 4.77 -13.84 -13.79
N THR A 127 4.66 -15.07 -14.29
CA THR A 127 4.10 -16.19 -13.53
C THR A 127 5.08 -16.79 -12.52
N SER A 128 6.38 -16.73 -12.82
CA SER A 128 7.44 -17.25 -11.97
C SER A 128 8.67 -16.34 -12.04
N LYS A 129 8.86 -15.54 -11.01
CA LYS A 129 10.05 -14.68 -10.87
C LYS A 129 11.33 -15.52 -10.76
N SER A 130 11.27 -16.64 -10.06
CA SER A 130 12.42 -17.54 -9.91
C SER A 130 12.90 -18.12 -11.25
N SER A 131 11.98 -18.54 -12.12
CA SER A 131 12.34 -19.07 -13.44
C SER A 131 12.99 -18.00 -14.33
N ALA A 132 12.43 -16.80 -14.34
CA ALA A 132 12.98 -15.67 -15.10
C ALA A 132 14.34 -15.21 -14.56
N LEU A 133 14.56 -15.26 -13.23
CA LEU A 133 15.87 -14.96 -12.64
C LEU A 133 16.92 -16.02 -12.98
N ILE A 134 16.56 -17.31 -12.98
CA ILE A 134 17.47 -18.39 -13.42
C ILE A 134 17.91 -18.15 -14.88
N GLU A 135 16.95 -17.80 -15.74
CA GLU A 135 17.25 -17.50 -17.14
C GLU A 135 18.10 -16.23 -17.28
N ALA A 136 17.81 -15.18 -16.52
CA ALA A 136 18.60 -13.96 -16.48
C ALA A 136 20.05 -14.22 -16.05
N ILE A 137 20.25 -15.03 -15.00
CA ILE A 137 21.59 -15.47 -14.54
C ILE A 137 22.32 -16.21 -15.65
N ALA A 138 21.64 -17.13 -16.36
CA ALA A 138 22.25 -17.89 -17.45
C ALA A 138 22.68 -17.03 -18.64
N ARG A 139 22.13 -15.83 -18.81
CA ARG A 139 22.52 -14.87 -19.83
C ARG A 139 23.72 -14.00 -19.44
N THR A 140 24.19 -14.12 -18.20
CA THR A 140 25.36 -13.39 -17.69
C THR A 140 26.58 -14.31 -17.62
N ASP A 141 27.77 -13.73 -17.51
CA ASP A 141 29.04 -14.44 -17.32
C ASP A 141 29.34 -14.78 -15.83
N ILE A 142 28.31 -14.64 -14.95
CA ILE A 142 28.46 -14.77 -13.53
C ILE A 142 28.39 -16.25 -13.10
N ARG A 143 29.26 -16.63 -12.17
CA ARG A 143 29.30 -17.99 -11.60
C ARG A 143 28.53 -18.11 -10.28
N ILE A 144 27.38 -17.44 -10.16
CA ILE A 144 26.49 -17.62 -9.01
C ILE A 144 25.62 -18.85 -9.29
N ALA A 145 25.66 -19.84 -8.41
CA ALA A 145 24.77 -20.98 -8.53
C ALA A 145 23.31 -20.52 -8.35
N PRO A 146 22.42 -20.69 -9.34
CA PRO A 146 21.05 -20.17 -9.30
C PRO A 146 20.12 -21.08 -8.46
N GLN A 147 20.55 -21.46 -7.25
CA GLN A 147 19.85 -22.42 -6.41
C GLN A 147 19.72 -21.93 -4.95
N GLY A 148 18.64 -22.33 -4.28
CA GLY A 148 18.45 -22.16 -2.85
C GLY A 148 18.46 -20.71 -2.39
N ASN A 149 19.28 -20.40 -1.39
CA ASN A 149 19.34 -19.10 -0.75
C ASN A 149 19.85 -18.00 -1.70
N ASN A 150 20.81 -18.30 -2.58
CA ASN A 150 21.37 -17.31 -3.52
C ASN A 150 20.29 -16.69 -4.43
N LEU A 151 19.37 -17.51 -4.94
CA LEU A 151 18.28 -17.02 -5.80
C LEU A 151 17.31 -16.12 -5.04
N ARG A 152 17.01 -16.45 -3.77
CA ARG A 152 16.18 -15.62 -2.90
C ARG A 152 16.86 -14.30 -2.58
N ASP A 153 18.15 -14.32 -2.29
CA ASP A 153 18.93 -13.14 -1.96
C ASP A 153 18.99 -12.18 -3.16
N ILE A 154 19.26 -12.70 -4.37
CA ILE A 154 19.25 -11.90 -5.59
C ILE A 154 17.84 -11.33 -5.86
N SER A 155 16.79 -12.15 -5.72
CA SER A 155 15.40 -11.66 -5.85
C SER A 155 15.10 -10.54 -4.87
N GLY A 156 15.48 -10.70 -3.60
CA GLY A 156 15.27 -9.72 -2.56
C GLY A 156 16.04 -8.42 -2.80
N GLU A 157 17.27 -8.50 -3.33
CA GLU A 157 18.06 -7.32 -3.69
C GLU A 157 17.44 -6.55 -4.87
N ILE A 158 16.95 -7.25 -5.90
CA ILE A 158 16.25 -6.62 -7.02
C ILE A 158 14.93 -6.00 -6.56
N GLU A 159 14.17 -6.68 -5.71
CA GLU A 159 12.94 -6.14 -5.11
C GLU A 159 13.22 -4.87 -4.31
N TRP A 160 14.24 -4.94 -3.44
CA TRP A 160 14.68 -3.78 -2.67
C TRP A 160 15.09 -2.61 -3.57
N ALA A 161 15.86 -2.88 -4.62
CA ALA A 161 16.27 -1.84 -5.56
C ALA A 161 15.06 -1.18 -6.24
N LYS A 162 14.12 -1.97 -6.73
CA LYS A 162 12.92 -1.49 -7.42
C LYS A 162 12.01 -0.65 -6.51
N VAL A 163 11.77 -1.08 -5.27
CA VAL A 163 10.92 -0.31 -4.35
C VAL A 163 11.60 0.94 -3.80
N ASN A 164 12.92 1.04 -3.94
CA ASN A 164 13.70 2.26 -3.69
C ASN A 164 13.98 3.05 -4.97
N GLU A 165 13.38 2.65 -6.10
CA GLU A 165 13.50 3.33 -7.40
C GLU A 165 14.95 3.42 -7.91
N ILE A 166 15.75 2.39 -7.62
CA ILE A 166 17.15 2.27 -8.02
C ILE A 166 17.22 1.41 -9.29
N ALA A 167 17.67 2.01 -10.39
CA ALA A 167 17.87 1.30 -11.64
C ALA A 167 19.10 0.36 -11.60
N PRO A 168 19.21 -0.65 -12.50
CA PRO A 168 20.30 -1.60 -12.50
C PRO A 168 21.69 -0.97 -12.52
N ASP A 169 21.90 0.09 -13.30
CA ASP A 169 23.16 0.85 -13.42
C ASP A 169 23.51 1.67 -12.16
N GLN A 170 22.51 2.01 -11.33
CA GLN A 170 22.66 2.74 -10.07
C GLN A 170 22.71 1.81 -8.86
N TYR A 171 22.48 0.50 -9.05
CA TYR A 171 22.30 -0.44 -7.95
C TYR A 171 23.51 -0.52 -7.03
N VAL A 172 24.73 -0.61 -7.58
CA VAL A 172 25.96 -0.74 -6.76
C VAL A 172 26.13 0.44 -5.81
N GLU A 173 25.96 1.66 -6.31
CA GLU A 173 26.06 2.87 -5.49
C GLU A 173 24.95 2.96 -4.45
N GLY A 174 23.71 2.68 -4.85
CA GLY A 174 22.56 2.68 -3.95
C GLY A 174 22.68 1.66 -2.83
N ALA A 175 23.11 0.44 -3.14
CA ALA A 175 23.32 -0.63 -2.18
C ALA A 175 24.46 -0.33 -1.18
N LEU A 176 25.55 0.25 -1.64
CA LEU A 176 26.65 0.70 -0.77
C LEU A 176 26.19 1.82 0.17
N LYS A 177 25.47 2.83 -0.31
CA LYS A 177 24.89 3.90 0.52
C LYS A 177 23.93 3.37 1.58
N ALA A 178 23.15 2.36 1.22
CA ALA A 178 22.21 1.71 2.14
C ALA A 178 22.85 0.68 3.09
N GLY A 179 24.15 0.43 2.97
CA GLY A 179 24.88 -0.53 3.80
C GLY A 179 24.48 -2.00 3.59
N ARG A 180 23.94 -2.35 2.42
CA ARG A 180 23.42 -3.70 2.14
C ARG A 180 24.52 -4.75 2.02
N SER A 181 25.64 -4.42 1.41
CA SER A 181 26.84 -5.26 1.37
C SER A 181 28.09 -4.40 1.31
N ARG A 182 29.20 -4.94 1.82
CA ARG A 182 30.53 -4.32 1.70
C ARG A 182 31.38 -4.92 0.56
N GLN A 183 30.92 -6.01 -0.03
CA GLN A 183 31.63 -6.73 -1.11
C GLN A 183 31.15 -6.20 -2.46
N LYS A 184 31.87 -5.25 -3.01
CA LYS A 184 31.55 -4.56 -4.25
C LYS A 184 31.36 -5.51 -5.44
N ASN A 185 32.20 -6.56 -5.56
CA ASN A 185 32.12 -7.56 -6.61
C ASN A 185 30.77 -8.31 -6.59
N ILE A 186 30.22 -8.62 -5.43
CA ILE A 186 28.90 -9.26 -5.32
C ILE A 186 27.81 -8.30 -5.79
N LEU A 187 27.91 -7.01 -5.45
CA LEU A 187 26.94 -6.01 -5.89
C LEU A 187 27.01 -5.79 -7.41
N GLU A 188 28.21 -5.81 -7.99
CA GLU A 188 28.39 -5.74 -9.46
C GLU A 188 27.75 -6.94 -10.17
N ASP A 189 27.90 -8.14 -9.62
CA ASP A 189 27.26 -9.34 -10.16
C ASP A 189 25.73 -9.25 -10.05
N ILE A 190 25.18 -8.81 -8.92
CA ILE A 190 23.73 -8.60 -8.78
C ILE A 190 23.23 -7.54 -9.77
N SER A 191 23.98 -6.43 -9.97
CA SER A 191 23.64 -5.40 -10.97
C SER A 191 23.52 -5.98 -12.38
N LYS A 192 24.46 -6.86 -12.80
CA LYS A 192 24.39 -7.53 -14.10
C LYS A 192 23.16 -8.43 -14.22
N VAL A 193 22.85 -9.23 -13.16
CA VAL A 193 21.65 -10.08 -13.14
C VAL A 193 20.39 -9.22 -13.21
N TYR A 194 20.35 -8.12 -12.46
CA TYR A 194 19.22 -7.20 -12.46
C TYR A 194 18.99 -6.62 -13.87
N GLN A 195 20.07 -6.16 -14.54
CA GLN A 195 19.96 -5.68 -15.92
C GLN A 195 19.45 -6.78 -16.86
N ALA A 196 20.03 -7.99 -16.80
CA ALA A 196 19.61 -9.11 -17.63
C ALA A 196 18.15 -9.52 -17.38
N PHE A 197 17.68 -9.42 -16.14
CA PHE A 197 16.29 -9.68 -15.75
C PHE A 197 15.33 -8.65 -16.36
N GLU A 198 15.69 -7.36 -16.32
CA GLU A 198 14.88 -6.29 -16.94
C GLU A 198 14.85 -6.42 -18.47
N ASP A 199 15.97 -6.80 -19.09
CA ASP A 199 16.06 -7.02 -20.55
C ASP A 199 15.22 -8.23 -20.99
N LEU A 200 15.25 -9.31 -20.22
CA LEU A 200 14.40 -10.50 -20.42
C LEU A 200 12.92 -10.11 -20.39
N LYS A 201 12.48 -9.43 -19.34
CA LYS A 201 11.08 -8.99 -19.20
C LYS A 201 10.63 -8.12 -20.37
N ARG A 202 11.51 -7.20 -20.81
CA ARG A 202 11.24 -6.33 -21.95
C ARG A 202 11.08 -7.13 -23.24
N ALA A 203 11.98 -8.10 -23.48
CA ALA A 203 11.93 -8.96 -24.67
C ALA A 203 10.65 -9.82 -24.70
N GLU A 204 10.21 -10.34 -23.55
CA GLU A 204 9.02 -11.19 -23.44
C GLU A 204 7.72 -10.41 -23.25
N ARG A 205 7.78 -9.08 -23.11
CA ARG A 205 6.63 -8.21 -22.81
C ARG A 205 5.87 -8.66 -21.56
N VAL A 206 6.62 -8.93 -20.50
CA VAL A 206 6.08 -9.28 -19.18
C VAL A 206 6.51 -8.24 -18.14
N ILE A 207 5.73 -8.12 -17.09
CA ILE A 207 6.03 -7.26 -15.93
C ILE A 207 5.95 -8.07 -14.64
N ASP A 208 6.77 -7.74 -13.66
CA ASP A 208 6.68 -8.30 -12.31
C ASP A 208 5.79 -7.43 -11.38
N PHE A 209 5.68 -7.83 -10.12
CA PHE A 209 4.84 -7.11 -9.16
C PHE A 209 5.36 -5.71 -8.85
N GLU A 210 6.66 -5.51 -8.78
CA GLU A 210 7.27 -4.20 -8.54
C GLU A 210 7.05 -3.27 -9.73
N ASP A 211 7.06 -3.80 -10.96
CA ASP A 211 6.74 -3.02 -12.17
C ASP A 211 5.32 -2.48 -12.14
N VAL A 212 4.36 -3.20 -11.55
CA VAL A 212 2.99 -2.69 -11.42
C VAL A 212 2.97 -1.37 -10.68
N LEU A 213 3.74 -1.24 -9.61
CA LEU A 213 3.83 0.02 -8.85
C LEU A 213 4.60 1.08 -9.64
N LEU A 214 5.77 0.73 -10.20
CA LEU A 214 6.61 1.65 -10.97
C LEU A 214 5.85 2.25 -12.17
N LEU A 215 5.20 1.41 -12.95
CA LEU A 215 4.42 1.84 -14.11
C LEU A 215 3.19 2.65 -13.72
N THR A 216 2.54 2.33 -12.58
CA THR A 216 1.43 3.13 -12.08
C THR A 216 1.91 4.52 -11.62
N VAL A 217 3.05 4.59 -10.95
CA VAL A 217 3.67 5.87 -10.56
C VAL A 217 3.99 6.69 -11.82
N GLY A 218 4.69 6.11 -12.80
CA GLY A 218 5.03 6.78 -14.06
C GLY A 218 3.78 7.28 -14.80
N MET A 219 2.75 6.44 -14.94
CA MET A 219 1.47 6.81 -15.54
C MET A 219 0.84 8.03 -14.85
N LEU A 220 0.82 8.03 -13.51
CA LEU A 220 0.22 9.13 -12.74
C LEU A 220 1.05 10.42 -12.77
N GLU A 221 2.35 10.34 -13.01
CA GLU A 221 3.22 11.51 -13.13
C GLU A 221 3.12 12.16 -14.50
N GLU A 222 3.10 11.35 -15.53
CA GLU A 222 3.09 11.81 -16.92
C GLU A 222 1.68 12.18 -17.42
N ASP A 223 0.65 11.40 -17.06
CA ASP A 223 -0.72 11.63 -17.50
C ASP A 223 -1.53 12.37 -16.45
N ARG A 224 -1.63 13.68 -16.61
CA ARG A 224 -2.44 14.55 -15.74
C ARG A 224 -3.92 14.16 -15.75
N THR A 225 -4.46 13.79 -16.90
CA THR A 225 -5.90 13.49 -17.06
C THR A 225 -6.26 12.23 -16.27
N VAL A 226 -5.45 11.16 -16.42
CA VAL A 226 -5.62 9.92 -15.65
C VAL A 226 -5.45 10.19 -14.16
N ARG A 227 -4.43 10.95 -13.77
CA ARG A 227 -4.20 11.31 -12.37
C ARG A 227 -5.39 12.00 -11.72
N GLU A 228 -5.97 13.01 -12.37
CA GLU A 228 -7.13 13.74 -11.83
C GLU A 228 -8.38 12.83 -11.78
N ARG A 229 -8.60 11.97 -12.75
CA ARG A 229 -9.70 10.98 -12.72
C ARG A 229 -9.60 10.03 -11.53
N ILE A 230 -8.39 9.53 -11.24
CA ILE A 230 -8.16 8.66 -10.08
C ILE A 230 -8.32 9.45 -8.77
N ARG A 231 -7.86 10.69 -8.71
CA ARG A 231 -8.06 11.58 -7.56
C ARG A 231 -9.53 11.93 -7.33
N ASP A 232 -10.34 12.03 -8.39
CA ASP A 232 -11.78 12.22 -8.26
C ASP A 232 -12.52 10.98 -7.79
N GLN A 233 -11.99 9.79 -8.12
CA GLN A 233 -12.53 8.53 -7.63
C GLN A 233 -12.22 8.31 -6.15
N TYR A 234 -11.00 8.60 -5.69
CA TYR A 234 -10.59 8.35 -4.30
C TYR A 234 -10.19 9.65 -3.61
N ARG A 235 -10.91 10.00 -2.56
CA ARG A 235 -10.72 11.25 -1.82
C ARG A 235 -10.40 11.07 -0.35
N TYR A 236 -10.68 9.90 0.20
CA TYR A 236 -10.52 9.59 1.62
C TYR A 236 -9.73 8.30 1.77
N PHE A 237 -8.56 8.39 2.39
CA PHE A 237 -7.58 7.32 2.46
C PHE A 237 -7.43 6.80 3.88
N THR A 238 -7.31 5.47 4.00
CA THR A 238 -6.93 4.80 5.25
C THR A 238 -5.83 3.81 4.94
N VAL A 239 -4.71 3.85 5.65
CA VAL A 239 -3.58 2.93 5.45
C VAL A 239 -3.30 2.17 6.73
N ASP A 240 -3.47 0.86 6.68
CA ASP A 240 -3.15 -0.07 7.76
C ASP A 240 -1.71 -0.56 7.63
N GLU A 241 -1.06 -0.92 8.74
CA GLU A 241 0.34 -1.35 8.83
C GLU A 241 1.31 -0.38 8.14
N TYR A 242 1.13 0.92 8.40
CA TYR A 242 1.87 1.98 7.70
C TYR A 242 3.38 1.95 7.96
N GLN A 243 3.86 1.27 9.01
CA GLN A 243 5.29 1.03 9.27
C GLN A 243 5.95 0.15 8.20
N ASP A 244 5.17 -0.62 7.43
CA ASP A 244 5.68 -1.52 6.39
C ASP A 244 5.60 -0.95 4.98
N VAL A 245 5.24 0.32 4.83
CA VAL A 245 5.14 1.00 3.53
C VAL A 245 6.54 1.26 2.96
N SER A 246 6.76 0.87 1.69
CA SER A 246 8.00 1.14 0.96
C SER A 246 8.03 2.56 0.37
N PRO A 247 9.22 3.10 -0.01
CA PRO A 247 9.32 4.41 -0.67
C PRO A 247 8.44 4.51 -1.92
N LEU A 248 8.42 3.49 -2.77
CA LEU A 248 7.60 3.45 -3.98
C LEU A 248 6.09 3.47 -3.66
N GLN A 249 5.64 2.73 -2.65
CA GLN A 249 4.25 2.76 -2.18
C GLN A 249 3.88 4.13 -1.59
N GLN A 250 4.82 4.75 -0.85
CA GLN A 250 4.62 6.09 -0.33
C GLN A 250 4.51 7.13 -1.45
N ARG A 251 5.34 7.03 -2.50
CA ARG A 251 5.24 7.89 -3.68
C ARG A 251 3.88 7.74 -4.38
N LEU A 252 3.42 6.51 -4.56
CA LEU A 252 2.11 6.22 -5.13
C LEU A 252 0.97 6.80 -4.28
N LEU A 253 1.01 6.64 -2.96
CA LEU A 253 0.04 7.24 -2.04
C LEU A 253 0.01 8.77 -2.16
N ASN A 254 1.18 9.40 -2.33
CA ASN A 254 1.29 10.84 -2.54
C ASN A 254 0.65 11.30 -3.84
N LEU A 255 0.83 10.54 -4.91
CA LEU A 255 0.22 10.83 -6.21
C LEU A 255 -1.31 10.71 -6.16
N TRP A 256 -1.83 9.71 -5.45
CA TRP A 256 -3.27 9.56 -5.21
C TRP A 256 -3.83 10.68 -4.34
N LEU A 257 -3.16 11.00 -3.25
CA LEU A 257 -3.60 12.01 -2.28
C LEU A 257 -3.56 13.43 -2.88
N GLY A 258 -2.48 13.76 -3.62
CA GLY A 258 -2.24 15.12 -4.11
C GLY A 258 -2.07 16.11 -2.95
N ASN A 259 -2.76 17.25 -3.03
CA ASN A 259 -2.73 18.30 -2.01
C ASN A 259 -3.80 18.12 -0.92
N ARG A 260 -4.47 16.97 -0.89
CA ARG A 260 -5.51 16.68 0.11
C ARG A 260 -4.89 16.13 1.38
N GLU A 261 -5.63 16.25 2.48
CA GLU A 261 -5.19 15.85 3.81
C GLU A 261 -6.09 14.79 4.46
N ASP A 262 -7.14 14.31 3.77
CA ASP A 262 -8.04 13.28 4.30
C ASP A 262 -7.37 11.88 4.24
N LEU A 263 -6.36 11.72 5.07
CA LEU A 263 -5.52 10.52 5.24
C LEU A 263 -5.50 10.08 6.70
N CYS A 264 -5.82 8.82 6.95
CA CYS A 264 -5.58 8.17 8.24
C CYS A 264 -4.57 7.05 8.07
N VAL A 265 -3.50 7.08 8.84
CA VAL A 265 -2.51 6.01 8.90
C VAL A 265 -2.53 5.35 10.27
N VAL A 266 -2.35 4.04 10.32
CA VAL A 266 -2.18 3.31 11.56
C VAL A 266 -1.01 2.34 11.46
N GLY A 267 -0.22 2.25 12.52
CA GLY A 267 0.93 1.38 12.54
C GLY A 267 1.62 1.30 13.90
N ASP A 268 2.61 0.45 13.95
CA ASP A 268 3.50 0.26 15.08
C ASP A 268 4.95 0.20 14.59
N ALA A 269 5.73 1.22 14.90
CA ALA A 269 7.12 1.29 14.44
C ALA A 269 8.00 0.15 15.00
N SER A 270 7.60 -0.48 16.12
CA SER A 270 8.31 -1.63 16.70
C SER A 270 8.03 -2.95 15.99
N GLN A 271 6.99 -3.01 15.13
CA GLN A 271 6.56 -4.20 14.40
C GLN A 271 7.00 -4.22 12.92
N THR A 272 7.96 -3.38 12.52
CA THR A 272 8.48 -3.39 11.15
C THR A 272 9.25 -4.71 10.89
N ILE A 273 8.68 -5.59 10.08
CA ILE A 273 9.26 -6.91 9.77
C ILE A 273 9.71 -7.04 8.32
N TYR A 274 9.41 -6.07 7.46
CA TYR A 274 9.70 -6.07 6.02
C TYR A 274 10.81 -5.08 5.61
N SER A 275 11.66 -4.65 6.56
CA SER A 275 12.77 -3.72 6.28
C SER A 275 13.76 -4.25 5.25
N PHE A 276 13.94 -5.58 5.17
CA PHE A 276 14.82 -6.23 4.20
C PHE A 276 14.34 -6.09 2.74
N THR A 277 13.03 -5.90 2.51
CA THR A 277 12.45 -5.61 1.19
C THR A 277 12.23 -4.11 0.93
N GLY A 278 12.77 -3.23 1.77
CA GLY A 278 12.68 -1.77 1.58
C GLY A 278 11.55 -1.08 2.34
N ALA A 279 10.78 -1.79 3.18
CA ALA A 279 9.82 -1.15 4.08
C ALA A 279 10.56 -0.29 5.14
N THR A 280 9.97 0.83 5.53
CA THR A 280 10.55 1.73 6.52
C THR A 280 9.51 2.35 7.44
N SER A 281 9.73 2.25 8.74
CA SER A 281 8.92 2.93 9.74
C SER A 281 9.12 4.44 9.76
N ALA A 282 10.08 4.96 9.01
CA ALA A 282 10.40 6.39 8.97
C ALA A 282 9.18 7.24 8.53
N PHE A 283 8.32 6.72 7.64
CA PHE A 283 7.12 7.45 7.22
C PHE A 283 6.11 7.61 8.36
N LEU A 284 5.94 6.58 9.20
CA LEU A 284 5.09 6.64 10.39
C LEU A 284 5.68 7.59 11.43
N LEU A 285 6.97 7.45 11.75
CA LEU A 285 7.67 8.26 12.76
C LEU A 285 7.77 9.74 12.39
N ASN A 286 7.85 10.06 11.10
CA ASN A 286 7.93 11.43 10.60
C ASN A 286 6.59 11.96 10.05
N PHE A 287 5.46 11.29 10.35
CA PHE A 287 4.17 11.67 9.81
C PHE A 287 3.79 13.12 10.15
N SER A 288 3.96 13.53 11.41
CA SER A 288 3.68 14.89 11.87
C SER A 288 4.60 15.96 11.27
N LYS A 289 5.83 15.60 10.91
CA LYS A 289 6.73 16.54 10.19
C LYS A 289 6.23 16.81 8.78
N ARG A 290 5.65 15.79 8.14
CA ARG A 290 5.08 15.90 6.80
C ARG A 290 3.72 16.59 6.79
N PHE A 291 2.91 16.31 7.80
CA PHE A 291 1.58 16.88 8.00
C PHE A 291 1.56 17.64 9.33
N PRO A 292 1.95 18.95 9.34
CA PRO A 292 2.06 19.71 10.60
C PRO A 292 0.74 19.81 11.38
N ASN A 293 -0.40 19.71 10.68
CA ASN A 293 -1.73 19.74 11.29
C ASN A 293 -2.25 18.34 11.67
N ALA A 294 -1.42 17.30 11.62
CA ALA A 294 -1.83 15.94 11.91
C ALA A 294 -2.22 15.77 13.39
N GLN A 295 -3.35 15.09 13.59
CA GLN A 295 -3.74 14.62 14.91
C GLN A 295 -3.08 13.25 15.14
N THR A 296 -2.35 13.11 16.24
CA THR A 296 -1.70 11.85 16.61
C THR A 296 -2.38 11.24 17.82
N PHE A 297 -2.77 9.98 17.72
CA PHE A 297 -3.41 9.19 18.76
C PHE A 297 -2.57 7.97 19.12
N HIS A 298 -2.68 7.51 20.36
CA HIS A 298 -2.02 6.32 20.85
C HIS A 298 -3.08 5.34 21.36
N LEU A 299 -3.11 4.12 20.82
CA LEU A 299 -3.91 3.03 21.36
C LEU A 299 -3.04 2.20 22.29
N THR A 300 -3.25 2.33 23.58
CA THR A 300 -2.38 1.71 24.60
C THR A 300 -2.98 0.43 25.18
N ARG A 301 -4.30 0.25 25.13
CA ARG A 301 -4.99 -0.88 25.73
C ARG A 301 -4.96 -2.11 24.83
N GLY A 302 -4.27 -3.17 25.26
CA GLY A 302 -4.25 -4.46 24.57
C GLY A 302 -5.48 -5.32 24.92
N TYR A 303 -6.09 -5.96 23.91
CA TYR A 303 -7.25 -6.85 24.05
C TYR A 303 -6.93 -8.31 23.71
N ARG A 304 -5.71 -8.58 23.26
CA ARG A 304 -5.30 -9.91 22.75
C ARG A 304 -4.56 -10.74 23.79
N SER A 305 -3.90 -10.10 24.75
CA SER A 305 -3.07 -10.76 25.77
C SER A 305 -3.68 -10.55 27.15
N THR A 306 -3.51 -11.53 28.03
CA THR A 306 -3.91 -11.38 29.44
C THR A 306 -3.02 -10.34 30.14
N PRO A 307 -3.49 -9.70 31.24
CA PRO A 307 -2.71 -8.70 31.98
C PRO A 307 -1.33 -9.22 32.45
N GLU A 308 -1.17 -10.52 32.66
CA GLU A 308 0.07 -11.16 33.08
C GLU A 308 1.14 -11.13 31.97
N ILE A 309 0.72 -11.28 30.69
CA ILE A 309 1.64 -11.25 29.53
C ILE A 309 2.07 -9.82 29.18
N ILE A 310 1.24 -8.82 29.52
CA ILE A 310 1.57 -7.40 29.24
C ILE A 310 2.59 -6.85 30.25
N LYS A 311 2.74 -7.48 31.44
CA LYS A 311 3.64 -7.04 32.51
C LYS A 311 5.03 -7.72 32.49
N SER A 312 5.24 -8.73 31.64
CA SER A 312 6.51 -9.39 31.41
C SER A 312 7.28 -8.72 30.27
#